data_01775b43929d23230c31cbde9574475c
#
_entry.id   01775b43929d23230c31cbde9574475c
#
_cell.length_a   1.000
_cell.length_b   1.000
_cell.length_c   1.000
_cell.angle_alpha   90.00
_cell.angle_beta   90.00
_cell.angle_gamma   90.00
#
_symmetry.space_group_name_H-M   'P 1'
#
loop_
_entity.id
_entity.type
_entity.pdbx_description
1 polymer ?
#
loop_
_entity_poly.entity_id
_entity_poly.type
_entity_poly.pdbx_seq_one_letter_code
_entity_poly.pdbx_strand_id
1 'polypeptide(L)'
;MKVEHKISIKNKLFIKREKSLNDFSSIKHRLEFFSKSNGKSWINDSKSTDIGATAFSLEKIEGPIIWIVGETQQERDLDIIYDLVLSKVEEIIYYGSHETKLKYRFGSKVKYSQLLDIKSAVKMALKNQSNNISVLFSPACSSFPNHENYKARGEYFKNLI
;
A
#
# COMPACT_ATOMS: atom_id res chain seq x y z
N MET A 1 -20.81 -38.69 0.87
CA MET A 1 -21.68 -37.54 1.18
C MET A 1 -21.03 -36.40 1.99
N LYS A 2 -20.17 -36.64 2.97
CA LYS A 2 -19.53 -35.57 3.77
C LYS A 2 -18.46 -34.76 3.04
N VAL A 3 -17.83 -35.30 2.01
CA VAL A 3 -16.72 -34.64 1.24
C VAL A 3 -17.26 -33.63 0.25
N GLU A 4 -18.31 -33.93 -0.48
CA GLU A 4 -18.92 -33.03 -1.47
C GLU A 4 -19.51 -31.77 -0.83
N HIS A 5 -20.09 -31.90 0.39
CA HIS A 5 -20.64 -30.74 1.11
C HIS A 5 -19.53 -29.75 1.57
N LYS A 6 -18.37 -30.27 1.99
CA LYS A 6 -17.21 -29.43 2.37
C LYS A 6 -16.59 -28.70 1.18
N ILE A 7 -16.56 -29.32 0.00
CA ILE A 7 -16.05 -28.71 -1.23
C ILE A 7 -16.99 -27.59 -1.71
N SER A 8 -18.30 -27.80 -1.64
CA SER A 8 -19.31 -26.79 -2.00
C SER A 8 -19.27 -25.55 -1.10
N ILE A 9 -19.02 -25.70 0.21
CA ILE A 9 -18.90 -24.60 1.16
C ILE A 9 -17.61 -23.82 0.91
N LYS A 10 -16.47 -24.50 0.66
CA LYS A 10 -15.20 -23.86 0.30
C LYS A 10 -15.32 -23.05 -0.98
N ASN A 11 -15.96 -23.59 -2.02
CA ASN A 11 -16.18 -22.90 -3.28
C ASN A 11 -17.09 -21.68 -3.13
N LYS A 12 -18.16 -21.77 -2.34
CA LYS A 12 -19.05 -20.65 -2.05
C LYS A 12 -18.32 -19.53 -1.27
N LEU A 13 -17.47 -19.89 -0.31
CA LEU A 13 -16.66 -18.94 0.45
C LEU A 13 -15.59 -18.28 -0.44
N PHE A 14 -14.99 -19.05 -1.37
CA PHE A 14 -14.00 -18.55 -2.32
C PHE A 14 -14.64 -17.55 -3.29
N ILE A 15 -15.77 -17.89 -3.89
CA ILE A 15 -16.53 -17.01 -4.81
C ILE A 15 -17.02 -15.75 -4.06
N LYS A 16 -17.45 -15.88 -2.81
CA LYS A 16 -17.86 -14.73 -1.99
C LYS A 16 -16.70 -13.82 -1.64
N ARG A 17 -15.50 -14.39 -1.41
CA ARG A 17 -14.25 -13.64 -1.22
C ARG A 17 -13.80 -12.93 -2.50
N GLU A 18 -13.81 -13.59 -3.65
CA GLU A 18 -13.49 -12.97 -4.95
C GLU A 18 -14.45 -11.84 -5.30
N LYS A 19 -15.75 -12.04 -5.09
CA LYS A 19 -16.75 -11.00 -5.31
C LYS A 19 -16.56 -9.80 -4.37
N SER A 20 -16.28 -10.05 -3.10
CA SER A 20 -15.95 -9.01 -2.12
C SER A 20 -14.66 -8.27 -2.47
N LEU A 21 -13.66 -8.94 -3.03
CA LEU A 21 -12.41 -8.34 -3.50
C LEU A 21 -12.63 -7.46 -4.74
N ASN A 22 -13.46 -7.91 -5.68
CA ASN A 22 -13.84 -7.13 -6.85
C ASN A 22 -14.67 -5.90 -6.48
N ASP A 23 -15.56 -6.02 -5.48
CA ASP A 23 -16.33 -4.90 -4.94
C ASP A 23 -15.43 -3.88 -4.23
N PHE A 24 -14.33 -4.31 -3.57
CA PHE A 24 -13.35 -3.45 -2.96
C PHE A 24 -12.46 -2.72 -3.98
N SER A 25 -12.08 -3.36 -5.08
CA SER A 25 -11.28 -2.75 -6.15
C SER A 25 -12.04 -1.70 -6.96
N SER A 26 -13.36 -1.62 -6.82
CA SER A 26 -14.21 -0.61 -7.47
C SER A 26 -14.29 0.71 -6.71
N ILE A 27 -13.79 0.79 -5.47
CA ILE A 27 -13.82 2.01 -4.67
C ILE A 27 -12.60 2.86 -5.02
N LYS A 28 -12.82 4.04 -5.62
CA LYS A 28 -11.75 5.00 -5.88
C LYS A 28 -10.88 5.26 -4.65
N HIS A 29 -9.57 5.33 -4.86
CA HIS A 29 -8.54 5.56 -3.83
C HIS A 29 -8.40 4.43 -2.78
N ARG A 30 -9.00 3.24 -3.02
CA ARG A 30 -8.79 2.04 -2.21
C ARG A 30 -8.32 0.91 -3.10
N LEU A 31 -7.05 0.52 -2.98
CA LEU A 31 -6.41 -0.49 -3.85
C LEU A 31 -6.70 -0.26 -5.35
N GLU A 32 -6.85 1.00 -5.73
CA GLU A 32 -7.17 1.40 -7.10
C GLU A 32 -5.95 1.19 -7.99
N PHE A 33 -5.93 0.13 -8.78
CA PHE A 33 -4.96 -0.02 -9.85
C PHE A 33 -5.33 0.97 -10.96
N PHE A 34 -4.45 1.91 -11.27
CA PHE A 34 -4.77 2.97 -12.24
C PHE A 34 -3.77 3.12 -13.38
N SER A 35 -2.56 2.58 -13.25
CA SER A 35 -1.55 2.72 -14.29
C SER A 35 -0.55 1.55 -14.28
N LYS A 36 -0.07 1.21 -15.47
CA LYS A 36 1.09 0.35 -15.67
C LYS A 36 2.10 1.10 -16.51
N SER A 37 3.20 1.52 -15.91
CA SER A 37 4.24 2.28 -16.59
C SER A 37 5.63 1.94 -16.06
N ASN A 38 6.65 1.99 -16.92
CA ASN A 38 8.04 1.71 -16.56
C ASN A 38 8.25 0.38 -15.84
N GLY A 39 7.55 -0.68 -16.28
CA GLY A 39 7.60 -2.01 -15.66
C GLY A 39 6.95 -2.13 -14.27
N LYS A 40 6.21 -1.11 -13.85
CA LYS A 40 5.57 -1.01 -12.53
C LYS A 40 4.06 -0.93 -12.63
N SER A 41 3.39 -1.58 -11.68
CA SER A 41 1.95 -1.47 -11.46
C SER A 41 1.69 -0.43 -10.37
N TRP A 42 0.97 0.64 -10.70
CA TRP A 42 0.71 1.75 -9.77
C TRP A 42 -0.65 1.62 -9.13
N ILE A 43 -0.66 1.62 -7.80
CA ILE A 43 -1.85 1.35 -6.98
C ILE A 43 -2.05 2.52 -6.03
N ASN A 44 -3.21 3.18 -6.17
CA ASN A 44 -3.64 4.26 -5.32
C ASN A 44 -4.51 3.72 -4.17
N ASP A 45 -3.99 3.82 -2.96
CA ASP A 45 -4.66 3.45 -1.72
C ASP A 45 -4.68 4.60 -0.73
N SER A 46 -4.85 5.82 -1.26
CA SER A 46 -4.86 7.05 -0.45
C SER A 46 -5.94 7.06 0.65
N LYS A 47 -6.95 6.20 0.55
CA LYS A 47 -7.99 6.03 1.57
C LYS A 47 -7.46 5.36 2.85
N SER A 48 -6.31 4.70 2.81
CA SER A 48 -5.65 4.12 3.98
C SER A 48 -5.01 5.22 4.82
N THR A 49 -5.74 5.68 5.83
CA THR A 49 -5.34 6.77 6.73
C THR A 49 -4.74 6.28 8.04
N ASP A 50 -4.70 4.97 8.24
CA ASP A 50 -4.10 4.31 9.39
C ASP A 50 -3.34 3.03 9.00
N ILE A 51 -2.60 2.47 9.93
CA ILE A 51 -1.75 1.30 9.68
C ILE A 51 -2.56 0.02 9.50
N GLY A 52 -3.74 -0.09 10.11
CA GLY A 52 -4.62 -1.25 9.95
C GLY A 52 -5.17 -1.34 8.53
N ALA A 53 -5.58 -0.21 7.95
CA ALA A 53 -6.00 -0.15 6.55
C ALA A 53 -4.85 -0.53 5.60
N THR A 54 -3.63 -0.06 5.87
CA THR A 54 -2.44 -0.43 5.11
C THR A 54 -2.09 -1.91 5.25
N ALA A 55 -2.25 -2.50 6.44
CA ALA A 55 -2.06 -3.94 6.65
C ALA A 55 -2.98 -4.76 5.73
N PHE A 56 -4.25 -4.38 5.65
CA PHE A 56 -5.19 -5.00 4.71
C PHE A 56 -4.71 -4.90 3.26
N SER A 57 -4.23 -3.72 2.85
CA SER A 57 -3.74 -3.50 1.48
C SER A 57 -2.50 -4.33 1.16
N LEU A 58 -1.54 -4.40 2.07
CA LEU A 58 -0.34 -5.23 1.93
C LEU A 58 -0.70 -6.73 1.87
N GLU A 59 -1.72 -7.17 2.62
CA GLU A 59 -2.19 -8.55 2.55
C GLU A 59 -2.73 -8.91 1.16
N LYS A 60 -3.47 -7.99 0.51
CA LYS A 60 -4.16 -8.23 -0.78
C LYS A 60 -3.25 -8.13 -1.99
N ILE A 61 -2.19 -7.35 -1.94
CA ILE A 61 -1.27 -7.19 -3.06
C ILE A 61 -0.19 -8.27 -2.97
N GLU A 62 0.09 -8.90 -4.10
CA GLU A 62 1.25 -9.78 -4.21
C GLU A 62 2.53 -8.96 -4.38
N GLY A 63 3.61 -9.43 -3.76
CA GLY A 63 4.92 -8.81 -3.88
C GLY A 63 5.62 -9.14 -5.21
N PRO A 64 6.70 -8.45 -5.52
CA PRO A 64 7.35 -7.42 -4.72
C PRO A 64 6.63 -6.06 -4.74
N ILE A 65 6.76 -5.30 -3.65
CA ILE A 65 6.08 -4.02 -3.45
C ILE A 65 7.10 -2.93 -3.12
N ILE A 66 6.96 -1.75 -3.74
CA ILE A 66 7.48 -0.48 -3.25
C ILE A 66 6.33 0.18 -2.49
N TRP A 67 6.48 0.35 -1.18
CA TRP A 67 5.46 0.95 -0.35
C TRP A 67 5.78 2.42 -0.07
N ILE A 68 4.89 3.33 -0.50
CA ILE A 68 4.96 4.76 -0.20
C ILE A 68 4.06 5.05 0.99
N VAL A 69 4.67 5.54 2.08
CA VAL A 69 4.04 5.78 3.38
C VAL A 69 4.33 7.19 3.89
N GLY A 70 3.35 7.81 4.53
CA GLY A 70 3.45 9.20 4.95
C GLY A 70 3.76 9.39 6.43
N GLU A 71 4.09 10.62 6.78
CA GLU A 71 4.32 11.05 8.15
C GLU A 71 3.02 11.07 8.97
N THR A 72 3.11 10.63 10.21
CA THR A 72 2.05 10.77 11.21
C THR A 72 2.64 10.95 12.59
N GLN A 73 1.97 11.74 13.42
CA GLN A 73 2.26 11.84 14.84
C GLN A 73 1.55 10.76 15.67
N GLN A 74 0.58 10.06 15.07
CA GLN A 74 -0.10 8.94 15.71
C GLN A 74 0.84 7.74 15.83
N GLU A 75 0.75 7.03 16.94
CA GLU A 75 1.47 5.79 17.11
C GLU A 75 0.91 4.72 16.14
N ARG A 76 1.84 4.01 15.48
CA ARG A 76 1.53 2.89 14.59
C ARG A 76 1.91 1.59 15.26
N ASP A 77 0.98 0.66 15.34
CA ASP A 77 1.30 -0.72 15.70
C ASP A 77 1.95 -1.42 14.49
N LEU A 78 3.29 -1.42 14.46
CA LEU A 78 4.05 -1.99 13.37
C LEU A 78 4.12 -3.52 13.40
N ASP A 79 3.71 -4.15 14.49
CA ASP A 79 3.72 -5.60 14.59
C ASP A 79 2.68 -6.23 13.68
N ILE A 80 1.53 -5.57 13.46
CA ILE A 80 0.49 -6.06 12.54
C ILE A 80 0.93 -6.14 11.08
N ILE A 81 1.96 -5.41 10.67
CA ILE A 81 2.49 -5.40 9.29
C ILE A 81 3.86 -6.07 9.18
N TYR A 82 4.44 -6.55 10.29
CA TYR A 82 5.83 -6.97 10.32
C TYR A 82 6.13 -8.07 9.28
N ASP A 83 5.41 -9.17 9.33
CA ASP A 83 5.61 -10.30 8.41
C ASP A 83 5.22 -9.96 6.96
N LEU A 84 4.19 -9.12 6.77
CA LEU A 84 3.77 -8.64 5.45
C LEU A 84 4.87 -7.80 4.79
N VAL A 85 5.49 -6.91 5.55
CA VAL A 85 6.60 -6.07 5.05
C VAL A 85 7.80 -6.94 4.70
N LEU A 86 8.23 -7.84 5.60
CA LEU A 86 9.41 -8.68 5.34
C LEU A 86 9.21 -9.65 4.17
N SER A 87 7.98 -10.11 3.93
CA SER A 87 7.71 -11.09 2.87
C SER A 87 7.42 -10.47 1.51
N LYS A 88 6.96 -9.22 1.45
CA LYS A 88 6.45 -8.63 0.21
C LYS A 88 7.08 -7.28 -0.17
N VAL A 89 7.58 -6.50 0.79
CA VAL A 89 8.07 -5.14 0.53
C VAL A 89 9.56 -5.16 0.23
N GLU A 90 9.93 -4.69 -0.96
CA GLU A 90 11.33 -4.53 -1.38
C GLU A 90 11.90 -3.18 -0.94
N GLU A 91 11.07 -2.14 -0.98
CA GLU A 91 11.48 -0.79 -0.61
C GLU A 91 10.34 -0.05 0.11
N ILE A 92 10.66 0.59 1.23
CA ILE A 92 9.81 1.57 1.92
C ILE A 92 10.28 2.96 1.52
N ILE A 93 9.39 3.76 0.93
CA ILE A 93 9.62 5.17 0.65
C ILE A 93 8.74 5.98 1.58
N TYR A 94 9.34 6.54 2.62
CA TYR A 94 8.67 7.39 3.59
C TYR A 94 8.74 8.85 3.15
N TYR A 95 7.61 9.56 3.18
CA TYR A 95 7.60 11.01 2.99
C TYR A 95 7.19 11.72 4.28
N GLY A 96 8.03 12.66 4.67
CA GLY A 96 7.89 13.43 5.91
C GLY A 96 9.23 13.94 6.41
N SER A 97 9.18 14.90 7.32
CA SER A 97 10.37 15.59 7.85
C SER A 97 10.96 14.94 9.11
N HIS A 98 10.15 14.20 9.85
CA HIS A 98 10.56 13.60 11.12
C HIS A 98 10.99 12.14 10.96
N GLU A 99 11.94 11.72 11.80
CA GLU A 99 12.28 10.30 11.90
C GLU A 99 11.10 9.47 12.41
N THR A 100 11.03 8.23 11.99
CA THR A 100 9.89 7.35 12.26
C THR A 100 10.35 6.00 12.80
N LYS A 101 9.51 5.39 13.63
CA LYS A 101 9.70 4.01 14.09
C LYS A 101 9.81 3.01 12.92
N LEU A 102 9.26 3.34 11.73
CA LEU A 102 9.43 2.52 10.52
C LEU A 102 10.89 2.31 10.14
N LYS A 103 11.71 3.38 10.20
CA LYS A 103 13.14 3.31 9.92
C LYS A 103 13.86 2.35 10.88
N TYR A 104 13.58 2.47 12.19
CA TYR A 104 14.18 1.61 13.20
C TYR A 104 13.73 0.16 13.09
N ARG A 105 12.45 -0.06 12.77
CA ARG A 105 11.86 -1.41 12.70
C ARG A 105 12.29 -2.17 11.46
N PHE A 106 12.36 -1.51 10.31
CA PHE A 106 12.51 -2.13 9.00
C PHE A 106 13.79 -1.74 8.26
N GLY A 107 14.42 -0.61 8.55
CA GLY A 107 15.49 -0.05 7.72
C GLY A 107 16.77 -0.89 7.62
N SER A 108 16.98 -1.86 8.51
CA SER A 108 18.07 -2.85 8.40
C SER A 108 17.69 -4.11 7.62
N LYS A 109 16.41 -4.28 7.27
CA LYS A 109 15.84 -5.50 6.65
C LYS A 109 15.27 -5.24 5.27
N VAL A 110 14.76 -4.04 5.04
CA VAL A 110 14.12 -3.60 3.81
C VAL A 110 14.77 -2.28 3.40
N LYS A 111 14.96 -2.07 2.11
CA LYS A 111 15.48 -0.78 1.62
C LYS A 111 14.56 0.34 2.10
N TYR A 112 15.14 1.38 2.70
CA TYR A 112 14.39 2.49 3.28
C TYR A 112 14.91 3.83 2.75
N SER A 113 14.01 4.65 2.25
CA SER A 113 14.30 6.00 1.78
C SER A 113 13.38 7.00 2.47
N GLN A 114 13.91 8.14 2.90
CA GLN A 114 13.14 9.23 3.46
C GLN A 114 13.22 10.46 2.58
N LEU A 115 12.06 11.01 2.24
CA LEU A 115 11.90 12.16 1.37
C LEU A 115 10.91 13.14 2.00
N LEU A 116 10.84 14.37 1.48
CA LEU A 116 10.02 15.40 2.12
C LEU A 116 8.54 15.33 1.73
N ASP A 117 8.24 14.90 0.51
CA ASP A 117 6.89 14.98 -0.07
C ASP A 117 6.56 13.83 -1.02
N ILE A 118 5.29 13.72 -1.37
CA ILE A 118 4.77 12.68 -2.28
C ILE A 118 5.43 12.76 -3.66
N LYS A 119 5.68 13.96 -4.19
CA LYS A 119 6.29 14.15 -5.50
C LYS A 119 7.70 13.57 -5.56
N SER A 120 8.49 13.82 -4.53
CA SER A 120 9.84 13.26 -4.39
C SER A 120 9.80 11.74 -4.19
N ALA A 121 8.83 11.22 -3.44
CA ALA A 121 8.61 9.79 -3.25
C ALA A 121 8.26 9.09 -4.57
N VAL A 122 7.37 9.67 -5.38
CA VAL A 122 7.03 9.14 -6.71
C VAL A 122 8.25 9.16 -7.63
N LYS A 123 9.05 10.25 -7.65
CA LYS A 123 10.28 10.32 -8.43
C LYS A 123 11.28 9.22 -8.03
N MET A 124 11.39 8.92 -6.73
CA MET A 124 12.24 7.84 -6.23
C MET A 124 11.73 6.48 -6.72
N ALA A 125 10.44 6.21 -6.61
CA ALA A 125 9.84 4.98 -7.11
C ALA A 125 10.01 4.80 -8.63
N LEU A 126 9.91 5.88 -9.40
CA LEU A 126 10.16 5.87 -10.85
C LEU A 126 11.61 5.50 -11.21
N LYS A 127 12.59 5.93 -10.39
CA LYS A 127 14.01 5.62 -10.59
C LYS A 127 14.39 4.19 -10.21
N ASN A 128 13.57 3.50 -9.44
CA ASN A 128 13.80 2.10 -9.12
C ASN A 128 13.78 1.28 -10.42
N GLN A 129 14.81 0.45 -10.64
CA GLN A 129 15.00 -0.31 -11.88
C GLN A 129 14.31 -1.68 -11.88
N SER A 130 13.68 -2.07 -10.77
CA SER A 130 12.95 -3.34 -10.69
C SER A 130 11.74 -3.33 -11.64
N ASN A 131 11.60 -4.43 -12.38
CA ASN A 131 10.45 -4.66 -13.24
C ASN A 131 9.47 -5.63 -12.56
N ASN A 132 8.21 -5.60 -12.99
CA ASN A 132 7.14 -6.42 -12.43
C ASN A 132 6.94 -6.21 -10.91
N ILE A 133 7.08 -4.98 -10.46
CA ILE A 133 6.90 -4.55 -9.09
C ILE A 133 5.65 -3.67 -8.96
N SER A 134 4.95 -3.80 -7.84
CA SER A 134 3.81 -2.93 -7.50
C SER A 134 4.28 -1.73 -6.70
N VAL A 135 3.91 -0.52 -7.13
CA VAL A 135 4.09 0.70 -6.32
C VAL A 135 2.77 0.97 -5.61
N LEU A 136 2.75 0.75 -4.31
CA LEU A 136 1.60 0.94 -3.46
C LEU A 136 1.69 2.28 -2.73
N PHE A 137 0.82 3.21 -3.07
CA PHE A 137 0.60 4.43 -2.31
C PHE A 137 -0.44 4.19 -1.22
N SER A 138 -0.01 3.74 -0.06
CA SER A 138 -0.82 3.50 1.13
C SER A 138 -0.24 4.29 2.30
N PRO A 139 -0.67 5.56 2.46
CA PRO A 139 0.02 6.54 3.30
C PRO A 139 -0.01 6.24 4.78
N ALA A 140 -0.98 5.50 5.29
CA ALA A 140 -1.17 5.19 6.71
C ALA A 140 -1.15 6.45 7.61
N CYS A 141 -1.63 7.58 7.08
CA CYS A 141 -1.69 8.86 7.78
C CYS A 141 -2.84 9.72 7.28
N SER A 142 -3.26 10.70 8.08
CA SER A 142 -4.21 11.73 7.66
C SER A 142 -3.72 12.46 6.40
N SER A 143 -4.65 12.90 5.57
CA SER A 143 -4.35 13.77 4.42
C SER A 143 -4.13 15.23 4.82
N PHE A 144 -4.62 15.62 6.00
CA PHE A 144 -4.41 16.96 6.55
C PHE A 144 -2.99 17.16 7.09
N PRO A 145 -2.48 18.40 7.07
CA PRO A 145 -3.07 19.61 6.50
C PRO A 145 -2.78 19.80 5.00
N ASN A 146 -1.96 18.96 4.40
CA ASN A 146 -1.41 19.17 3.04
C ASN A 146 -2.45 18.98 1.92
N HIS A 147 -3.51 18.24 2.17
CA HIS A 147 -4.59 17.98 1.23
C HIS A 147 -5.95 18.11 1.94
N GLU A 148 -6.94 18.58 1.21
CA GLU A 148 -8.31 18.75 1.72
C GLU A 148 -8.90 17.44 2.29
N ASN A 149 -8.64 16.33 1.61
CA ASN A 149 -9.08 14.99 2.00
C ASN A 149 -8.25 13.91 1.28
N TYR A 150 -8.51 12.64 1.60
CA TYR A 150 -7.80 11.52 0.98
C TYR A 150 -8.05 11.42 -0.54
N LYS A 151 -9.18 11.91 -1.05
CA LYS A 151 -9.51 11.91 -2.50
C LYS A 151 -8.60 12.89 -3.23
N ALA A 152 -8.49 14.13 -2.73
CA ALA A 152 -7.59 15.14 -3.28
C ALA A 152 -6.13 14.65 -3.26
N ARG A 153 -5.70 14.02 -2.16
CA ARG A 153 -4.37 13.42 -2.06
C ARG A 153 -4.16 12.29 -3.08
N GLY A 154 -5.16 11.44 -3.27
CA GLY A 154 -5.09 10.34 -4.24
C GLY A 154 -5.06 10.83 -5.69
N GLU A 155 -5.83 11.86 -6.04
CA GLU A 155 -5.77 12.48 -7.37
C GLU A 155 -4.40 13.16 -7.59
N TYR A 156 -3.89 13.88 -6.58
CA TYR A 156 -2.55 14.45 -6.65
C TYR A 156 -1.50 13.38 -6.94
N PHE A 157 -1.52 12.25 -6.22
CA PHE A 157 -0.60 11.14 -6.46
C PHE A 157 -0.71 10.61 -7.89
N LYS A 158 -1.92 10.35 -8.40
CA LYS A 158 -2.14 9.83 -9.76
C LYS A 158 -1.63 10.77 -10.85
N ASN A 159 -1.74 12.07 -10.64
CA ASN A 159 -1.27 13.10 -11.59
C ASN A 159 0.26 13.24 -11.66
N LEU A 160 1.01 12.55 -10.80
CA LEU A 160 2.48 12.56 -10.82
C LEU A 160 3.08 11.45 -11.71
N ILE A 161 2.25 10.49 -12.14
CA ILE A 161 2.61 9.33 -12.96
C ILE A 161 2.12 9.54 -14.38
#